data_30d02ba52b4fae8b2f2f546974c6326f
#
_entry.id   30d02ba52b4fae8b2f2f546974c6326f
#
_cell.length_a   1.000
_cell.length_b   1.000
_cell.length_c   1.000
_cell.angle_alpha   90.00
_cell.angle_beta   90.00
_cell.angle_gamma   90.00
#
_symmetry.space_group_name_H-M   'P 1'
#
loop_
_entity.id
_entity.type
_entity.pdbx_description
1 polymer ?
#
loop_
_entity_poly.entity_id
_entity_poly.type
_entity_poly.pdbx_seq_one_letter_code
_entity_poly.pdbx_strand_id
1 'polypeptide(L)'
;MLETQDVAQPVVGRAGLYASVTKTVEALQYAYLRSPNHAAAARARGVLAQLRKYSSRTREQQPLALEEILLLLEPPLEERELGKGTTLSPSEKAAFHALVAFGIHMQSATSEAHVSTHSFGWACGRMYAIRESGSIKPRFDAMLLARDEASRMVQLRSLITLLRSSKLAFHYGYFASDLRVLLQTSTTQGDASRRQGVLLRWGRDFAAGASFRPKKS
;
A
#
# COMPACT_ATOMS: atom_id res chain seq x y z
N MET A 1 49.43 8.40 15.89
CA MET A 1 48.06 8.43 16.46
C MET A 1 47.19 9.12 15.46
N LEU A 2 46.45 8.36 14.68
CA LEU A 2 45.44 8.89 13.74
C LEU A 2 44.10 8.69 14.44
N GLU A 3 43.48 9.80 14.88
CA GLU A 3 42.12 9.81 15.38
C GLU A 3 41.17 9.53 14.21
N THR A 4 40.56 8.37 14.24
CA THR A 4 39.44 8.03 13.36
C THR A 4 38.26 8.88 13.82
N GLN A 5 37.92 9.95 13.07
CA GLN A 5 36.67 10.65 13.23
C GLN A 5 35.53 9.70 12.86
N ASP A 6 34.83 9.27 13.87
CA ASP A 6 33.55 8.57 13.75
C ASP A 6 32.53 9.55 13.16
N VAL A 7 32.33 9.46 11.86
CA VAL A 7 31.28 10.24 11.16
C VAL A 7 29.95 9.64 11.57
N ALA A 8 29.34 10.23 12.60
CA ALA A 8 27.99 9.91 13.03
C ALA A 8 27.04 10.00 11.82
N GLN A 9 26.60 8.87 11.31
CA GLN A 9 25.53 8.83 10.29
C GLN A 9 24.30 9.53 10.85
N PRO A 10 23.60 10.35 10.05
CA PRO A 10 22.38 10.99 10.52
C PRO A 10 21.40 9.92 10.97
N VAL A 11 20.97 9.98 12.23
CA VAL A 11 19.95 9.09 12.79
C VAL A 11 18.65 9.37 12.04
N VAL A 12 18.36 8.55 11.03
CA VAL A 12 17.07 8.60 10.33
C VAL A 12 15.99 8.29 11.35
N GLY A 13 15.18 9.28 11.69
CA GLY A 13 14.11 9.12 12.69
C GLY A 13 13.14 8.03 12.23
N ARG A 14 12.87 7.05 13.10
CA ARG A 14 11.86 6.01 12.85
C ARG A 14 10.45 6.61 12.90
N ALA A 15 9.53 6.03 12.16
CA ALA A 15 8.14 6.51 12.10
C ALA A 15 7.13 5.36 12.12
N GLY A 16 5.89 5.67 12.46
CA GLY A 16 4.79 4.71 12.35
C GLY A 16 4.46 4.36 10.89
N LEU A 17 3.82 3.21 10.69
CA LEU A 17 3.49 2.61 9.40
C LEU A 17 2.91 3.61 8.37
N TYR A 18 1.96 4.44 8.80
CA TYR A 18 1.34 5.47 7.95
C TYR A 18 2.38 6.38 7.30
N ALA A 19 3.26 6.97 8.12
CA ALA A 19 4.25 7.93 7.64
C ALA A 19 5.34 7.25 6.81
N SER A 20 5.81 6.07 7.24
CA SER A 20 6.80 5.29 6.50
C SER A 20 6.31 4.94 5.10
N VAL A 21 5.12 4.37 4.97
CA VAL A 21 4.56 4.01 3.65
C VAL A 21 4.28 5.26 2.82
N THR A 22 3.67 6.31 3.41
CA THR A 22 3.36 7.55 2.67
C THR A 22 4.61 8.14 2.04
N LYS A 23 5.65 8.40 2.82
CA LYS A 23 6.88 9.05 2.33
C LYS A 23 7.62 8.17 1.33
N THR A 24 7.67 6.85 1.57
CA THR A 24 8.31 5.92 0.63
C THR A 24 7.61 5.91 -0.74
N VAL A 25 6.28 5.85 -0.78
CA VAL A 25 5.56 5.84 -2.06
C VAL A 25 5.63 7.20 -2.77
N GLU A 26 5.59 8.31 -2.03
CA GLU A 26 5.77 9.66 -2.58
C GLU A 26 7.14 9.80 -3.23
N ALA A 27 8.21 9.39 -2.55
CA ALA A 27 9.57 9.44 -3.08
C ALA A 27 9.74 8.57 -4.33
N LEU A 28 9.23 7.32 -4.30
CA LEU A 28 9.28 6.42 -5.46
C LEU A 28 8.47 6.95 -6.64
N GLN A 29 7.28 7.48 -6.39
CA GLN A 29 6.42 8.06 -7.42
C GLN A 29 7.05 9.29 -8.06
N TYR A 30 7.60 10.21 -7.25
CA TYR A 30 8.31 11.38 -7.73
C TYR A 30 9.52 10.97 -8.58
N ALA A 31 10.36 10.06 -8.07
CA ALA A 31 11.54 9.59 -8.78
C ALA A 31 11.18 8.93 -10.12
N TYR A 32 10.10 8.16 -10.16
CA TYR A 32 9.64 7.47 -11.37
C TYR A 32 9.04 8.41 -12.43
N LEU A 33 8.18 9.36 -12.01
CA LEU A 33 7.38 10.18 -12.93
C LEU A 33 8.01 11.53 -13.28
N ARG A 34 8.78 12.13 -12.36
CA ARG A 34 9.14 13.55 -12.41
C ARG A 34 10.61 13.85 -12.21
N SER A 35 11.42 12.88 -11.75
CA SER A 35 12.82 13.19 -11.45
C SER A 35 13.61 13.51 -12.72
N PRO A 36 14.31 14.65 -12.77
CA PRO A 36 15.26 14.98 -13.84
C PRO A 36 16.51 14.11 -13.77
N ASN A 37 16.77 13.45 -12.62
CA ASN A 37 17.91 12.58 -12.43
C ASN A 37 17.63 11.18 -13.01
N HIS A 38 18.24 10.89 -14.16
CA HIS A 38 18.08 9.60 -14.84
C HIS A 38 18.47 8.39 -13.98
N ALA A 39 19.48 8.50 -13.12
CA ALA A 39 19.88 7.42 -12.22
C ALA A 39 18.83 7.16 -11.14
N ALA A 40 18.25 8.21 -10.54
CA ALA A 40 17.15 8.08 -9.58
C ALA A 40 15.90 7.46 -10.23
N ALA A 41 15.55 7.91 -11.43
CA ALA A 41 14.43 7.35 -12.20
C ALA A 41 14.65 5.87 -12.56
N ALA A 42 15.89 5.50 -12.95
CA ALA A 42 16.24 4.11 -13.24
C ALA A 42 16.15 3.23 -12.00
N ARG A 43 16.66 3.71 -10.85
CA ARG A 43 16.55 3.03 -9.55
C ARG A 43 15.08 2.82 -9.17
N ALA A 44 14.25 3.85 -9.26
CA ALA A 44 12.81 3.75 -8.96
C ALA A 44 12.12 2.71 -9.85
N ARG A 45 12.44 2.66 -11.15
CA ARG A 45 11.94 1.61 -12.07
C ARG A 45 12.34 0.21 -11.61
N GLY A 46 13.59 0.02 -11.20
CA GLY A 46 14.10 -1.25 -10.67
C GLY A 46 13.34 -1.69 -9.41
N VAL A 47 13.20 -0.79 -8.43
CA VAL A 47 12.45 -1.04 -7.18
C VAL A 47 11.00 -1.41 -7.48
N LEU A 48 10.29 -0.63 -8.29
CA LEU A 48 8.90 -0.91 -8.65
C LEU A 48 8.75 -2.25 -9.39
N ALA A 49 9.72 -2.62 -10.23
CA ALA A 49 9.74 -3.93 -10.89
C ALA A 49 9.93 -5.07 -9.88
N GLN A 50 10.80 -4.88 -8.88
CA GLN A 50 11.04 -5.87 -7.82
C GLN A 50 9.80 -6.04 -6.95
N LEU A 51 9.15 -4.96 -6.50
CA LEU A 51 7.91 -5.01 -5.74
C LEU A 51 6.81 -5.84 -6.44
N ARG A 52 6.68 -5.72 -7.77
CA ARG A 52 5.71 -6.53 -8.54
C ARG A 52 6.01 -8.02 -8.48
N LYS A 53 7.28 -8.41 -8.51
CA LYS A 53 7.68 -9.83 -8.44
C LYS A 53 7.24 -10.48 -7.12
N TYR A 54 7.14 -9.72 -6.03
CA TYR A 54 6.72 -10.25 -4.73
C TYR A 54 5.23 -10.64 -4.71
N SER A 55 4.43 -10.18 -5.65
CA SER A 55 3.02 -10.58 -5.76
C SER A 55 2.81 -12.06 -6.10
N SER A 56 3.81 -12.71 -6.70
CA SER A 56 3.76 -14.11 -7.16
C SER A 56 4.68 -15.05 -6.36
N ARG A 57 5.37 -14.55 -5.31
CA ARG A 57 6.32 -15.37 -4.56
C ARG A 57 5.63 -16.33 -3.60
N THR A 58 6.26 -17.50 -3.40
CA THR A 58 5.85 -18.51 -2.43
C THR A 58 6.16 -18.08 -1.00
N ARG A 59 5.55 -18.76 -0.01
CA ARG A 59 5.81 -18.49 1.42
C ARG A 59 7.30 -18.61 1.80
N GLU A 60 8.01 -19.54 1.19
CA GLU A 60 9.44 -19.81 1.44
C GLU A 60 10.34 -18.63 1.02
N GLN A 61 9.89 -17.83 0.06
CA GLN A 61 10.61 -16.66 -0.43
C GLN A 61 10.24 -15.34 0.30
N GLN A 62 9.28 -15.40 1.22
CA GLN A 62 8.79 -14.21 1.93
C GLN A 62 9.83 -13.53 2.84
N PRO A 63 10.73 -14.24 3.57
CA PRO A 63 11.70 -13.58 4.45
C PRO A 63 12.59 -12.57 3.72
N LEU A 64 13.16 -12.95 2.57
CA LEU A 64 14.01 -12.05 1.75
C LEU A 64 13.21 -10.88 1.19
N ALA A 65 11.99 -11.14 0.71
CA ALA A 65 11.11 -10.09 0.19
C ALA A 65 10.67 -9.11 1.29
N LEU A 66 10.46 -9.60 2.51
CA LEU A 66 10.16 -8.76 3.66
C LEU A 66 11.35 -7.87 4.02
N GLU A 67 12.55 -8.45 4.13
CA GLU A 67 13.79 -7.71 4.41
C GLU A 67 13.96 -6.54 3.42
N GLU A 68 13.88 -6.81 2.12
CA GLU A 68 14.01 -5.79 1.08
C GLU A 68 12.94 -4.69 1.21
N ILE A 69 11.71 -5.04 1.59
CA ILE A 69 10.63 -4.06 1.82
C ILE A 69 10.90 -3.22 3.07
N LEU A 70 11.36 -3.83 4.16
CA LEU A 70 11.69 -3.08 5.38
C LEU A 70 12.85 -2.11 5.17
N LEU A 71 13.86 -2.53 4.40
CA LEU A 71 14.99 -1.67 4.00
C LEU A 71 14.58 -0.54 3.05
N LEU A 72 13.50 -0.72 2.29
CA LEU A 72 12.98 0.30 1.37
C LEU A 72 12.20 1.41 2.09
N LEU A 73 11.65 1.11 3.28
CA LEU A 73 10.84 2.09 4.02
C LEU A 73 11.69 3.27 4.51
N GLU A 74 11.28 4.47 4.14
CA GLU A 74 11.93 5.71 4.55
C GLU A 74 10.84 6.74 4.96
N PRO A 75 10.80 7.08 6.26
CA PRO A 75 11.58 6.56 7.39
C PRO A 75 11.28 5.09 7.73
N PRO A 76 12.23 4.36 8.36
CA PRO A 76 12.01 2.99 8.82
C PRO A 76 10.88 2.90 9.86
N LEU A 77 10.29 1.71 10.01
CA LEU A 77 9.29 1.46 11.04
C LEU A 77 9.86 1.60 12.46
N GLU A 78 9.06 2.11 13.39
CA GLU A 78 9.35 2.08 14.82
C GLU A 78 9.48 0.64 15.33
N GLU A 79 10.32 0.41 16.35
CA GLU A 79 10.55 -0.93 16.91
C GLU A 79 9.27 -1.60 17.41
N ARG A 80 8.35 -0.83 17.96
CA ARG A 80 7.04 -1.34 18.41
C ARG A 80 6.16 -1.85 17.28
N GLU A 81 6.45 -1.49 16.04
CA GLU A 81 5.73 -1.94 14.85
C GLU A 81 6.36 -3.18 14.20
N LEU A 82 7.55 -3.56 14.64
CA LEU A 82 8.24 -4.77 14.15
C LEU A 82 7.79 -6.02 14.91
N GLY A 83 7.79 -7.15 14.23
CA GLY A 83 7.50 -8.45 14.82
C GLY A 83 8.61 -8.90 15.78
N LYS A 84 8.21 -9.73 16.74
CA LYS A 84 9.14 -10.38 17.68
C LYS A 84 9.12 -11.88 17.45
N GLY A 85 10.33 -12.47 17.31
CA GLY A 85 10.47 -13.90 17.08
C GLY A 85 10.18 -14.32 15.62
N THR A 86 9.39 -15.37 15.43
CA THR A 86 9.18 -16.03 14.13
C THR A 86 7.93 -15.55 13.36
N THR A 87 7.16 -14.63 13.92
CA THR A 87 5.90 -14.16 13.31
C THR A 87 6.00 -12.70 12.90
N LEU A 88 5.48 -12.41 11.70
CA LEU A 88 5.37 -11.05 11.20
C LEU A 88 4.34 -10.26 12.00
N SER A 89 4.67 -9.01 12.33
CA SER A 89 3.71 -8.08 12.88
C SER A 89 2.63 -7.72 11.85
N PRO A 90 1.46 -7.24 12.30
CA PRO A 90 0.46 -6.68 11.39
C PRO A 90 0.98 -5.50 10.56
N SER A 91 1.91 -4.70 11.10
CA SER A 91 2.53 -3.57 10.40
C SER A 91 3.49 -4.01 9.31
N GLU A 92 4.31 -5.03 9.55
CA GLU A 92 5.19 -5.63 8.53
C GLU A 92 4.38 -6.22 7.38
N LYS A 93 3.33 -6.99 7.69
CA LYS A 93 2.40 -7.52 6.68
C LYS A 93 1.73 -6.41 5.87
N ALA A 94 1.27 -5.37 6.54
CA ALA A 94 0.60 -4.25 5.89
C ALA A 94 1.54 -3.45 5.00
N ALA A 95 2.77 -3.18 5.43
CA ALA A 95 3.81 -2.54 4.63
C ALA A 95 4.13 -3.37 3.39
N PHE A 96 4.33 -4.69 3.56
CA PHE A 96 4.56 -5.61 2.45
C PHE A 96 3.45 -5.53 1.41
N HIS A 97 2.20 -5.72 1.80
CA HIS A 97 1.07 -5.72 0.87
C HIS A 97 0.82 -4.35 0.24
N ALA A 98 1.00 -3.26 0.99
CA ALA A 98 0.83 -1.90 0.47
C ALA A 98 1.87 -1.56 -0.60
N LEU A 99 3.16 -1.87 -0.35
CA LEU A 99 4.23 -1.58 -1.31
C LEU A 99 4.17 -2.50 -2.54
N VAL A 100 3.81 -3.77 -2.38
CA VAL A 100 3.54 -4.68 -3.51
C VAL A 100 2.38 -4.16 -4.37
N ALA A 101 1.28 -3.74 -3.74
CA ALA A 101 0.15 -3.12 -4.42
C ALA A 101 0.55 -1.84 -5.16
N PHE A 102 1.39 -1.00 -4.53
CA PHE A 102 1.94 0.20 -5.16
C PHE A 102 2.79 -0.13 -6.39
N GLY A 103 3.66 -1.14 -6.30
CA GLY A 103 4.44 -1.61 -7.44
C GLY A 103 3.57 -2.07 -8.62
N ILE A 104 2.44 -2.75 -8.36
CA ILE A 104 1.45 -3.13 -9.38
C ILE A 104 0.77 -1.89 -9.95
N HIS A 105 0.36 -0.95 -9.10
CA HIS A 105 -0.34 0.27 -9.51
C HIS A 105 0.54 1.16 -10.39
N MET A 106 1.83 1.29 -10.07
CA MET A 106 2.82 2.07 -10.81
C MET A 106 3.35 1.39 -12.09
N GLN A 107 2.87 0.19 -12.43
CA GLN A 107 3.34 -0.48 -13.64
C GLN A 107 2.95 0.30 -14.90
N SER A 108 3.95 0.77 -15.66
CA SER A 108 3.76 1.60 -16.85
C SER A 108 2.91 2.85 -16.59
N ALA A 109 2.95 3.38 -15.35
CA ALA A 109 2.17 4.54 -14.97
C ALA A 109 2.67 5.81 -15.69
N THR A 110 1.73 6.60 -16.18
CA THR A 110 1.94 7.93 -16.75
C THR A 110 1.33 9.03 -15.86
N SER A 111 0.69 8.64 -14.76
CA SER A 111 0.06 9.49 -13.75
C SER A 111 0.31 8.93 -12.35
N GLU A 112 0.02 9.72 -11.36
CA GLU A 112 0.18 9.35 -9.96
C GLU A 112 -0.74 8.17 -9.58
N ALA A 113 -0.22 7.25 -8.77
CA ALA A 113 -0.96 6.17 -8.13
C ALA A 113 -1.29 6.50 -6.66
N HIS A 114 -0.48 7.39 -6.06
CA HIS A 114 -0.68 7.91 -4.71
C HIS A 114 -1.08 9.37 -4.74
N VAL A 115 -2.14 9.70 -3.99
CA VAL A 115 -2.61 11.08 -3.73
C VAL A 115 -3.07 11.19 -2.28
N SER A 116 -3.01 12.41 -1.73
CA SER A 116 -3.42 12.65 -0.33
C SER A 116 -4.93 12.76 -0.12
N THR A 117 -5.72 12.86 -1.18
CA THR A 117 -7.13 13.31 -1.12
C THR A 117 -8.17 12.20 -1.10
N HIS A 118 -7.85 11.01 -1.60
CA HIS A 118 -8.83 9.95 -1.80
C HIS A 118 -8.44 8.65 -1.10
N SER A 119 -9.44 7.98 -0.48
CA SER A 119 -9.27 6.64 0.08
C SER A 119 -9.33 5.56 -1.01
N PHE A 120 -8.86 4.36 -0.68
CA PHE A 120 -8.99 3.17 -1.54
C PHE A 120 -10.46 2.88 -1.88
N GLY A 121 -11.36 2.94 -0.87
CA GLY A 121 -12.79 2.73 -1.07
C GLY A 121 -13.38 3.74 -2.05
N TRP A 122 -13.03 5.03 -1.90
CA TRP A 122 -13.48 6.09 -2.81
C TRP A 122 -13.02 5.84 -4.25
N ALA A 123 -11.75 5.51 -4.44
CA ALA A 123 -11.20 5.22 -5.77
C ALA A 123 -11.91 4.03 -6.44
N CYS A 124 -12.22 2.97 -5.69
CA CYS A 124 -12.99 1.84 -6.20
C CYS A 124 -14.43 2.25 -6.59
N GLY A 125 -15.10 3.07 -5.78
CA GLY A 125 -16.42 3.60 -6.10
C GLY A 125 -16.40 4.49 -7.33
N ARG A 126 -15.41 5.35 -7.46
CA ARG A 126 -15.22 6.18 -8.66
C ARG A 126 -14.99 5.34 -9.91
N MET A 127 -14.16 4.30 -9.80
CA MET A 127 -13.93 3.35 -10.88
C MET A 127 -15.22 2.64 -11.31
N TYR A 128 -16.04 2.23 -10.36
CA TYR A 128 -17.35 1.63 -10.62
C TYR A 128 -18.24 2.56 -11.44
N ALA A 129 -18.32 3.86 -11.06
CA ALA A 129 -19.15 4.85 -11.74
C ALA A 129 -18.68 5.17 -13.17
N ILE A 130 -17.37 5.16 -13.45
CA ILE A 130 -16.85 5.55 -14.78
C ILE A 130 -16.70 4.40 -15.77
N ARG A 131 -16.65 3.16 -15.29
CA ARG A 131 -16.39 1.99 -16.16
C ARG A 131 -17.64 1.28 -16.62
N GLU A 132 -18.78 1.55 -16.00
CA GLU A 132 -20.05 0.84 -16.26
C GLU A 132 -19.90 -0.70 -16.29
N SER A 133 -18.83 -1.20 -15.64
CA SER A 133 -18.48 -2.62 -15.63
C SER A 133 -19.13 -3.32 -14.45
N GLY A 134 -19.97 -4.30 -14.70
CA GLY A 134 -20.58 -5.16 -13.69
C GLY A 134 -19.59 -5.96 -12.84
N SER A 135 -18.28 -5.91 -13.14
CA SER A 135 -17.27 -6.73 -12.46
C SER A 135 -16.61 -6.08 -11.24
N ILE A 136 -16.72 -4.75 -11.07
CA ILE A 136 -16.02 -4.01 -10.00
C ILE A 136 -16.70 -4.22 -8.65
N LYS A 137 -18.00 -4.01 -8.59
CA LYS A 137 -18.78 -4.15 -7.34
C LYS A 137 -18.69 -5.57 -6.76
N PRO A 138 -18.86 -6.67 -7.53
CA PRO A 138 -18.68 -8.01 -6.98
C PRO A 138 -17.29 -8.30 -6.42
N ARG A 139 -16.22 -7.78 -7.03
CA ARG A 139 -14.84 -7.93 -6.50
C ARG A 139 -14.65 -7.12 -5.22
N PHE A 140 -15.20 -5.92 -5.15
CA PHE A 140 -15.14 -5.09 -3.95
C PHE A 140 -15.90 -5.76 -2.80
N ASP A 141 -17.09 -6.31 -3.05
CA ASP A 141 -17.86 -7.05 -2.06
C ASP A 141 -17.15 -8.33 -1.61
N ALA A 142 -16.60 -9.10 -2.55
CA ALA A 142 -15.82 -10.29 -2.22
C ALA A 142 -14.59 -9.96 -1.35
N MET A 143 -13.93 -8.81 -1.59
CA MET A 143 -12.83 -8.32 -0.77
C MET A 143 -13.31 -7.96 0.64
N LEU A 144 -14.45 -7.27 0.79
CA LEU A 144 -15.02 -6.93 2.10
C LEU A 144 -15.42 -8.19 2.89
N LEU A 145 -16.01 -9.17 2.22
CA LEU A 145 -16.53 -10.41 2.81
C LEU A 145 -15.46 -11.50 3.01
N ALA A 146 -14.25 -11.32 2.49
CA ALA A 146 -13.18 -12.29 2.60
C ALA A 146 -12.86 -12.60 4.07
N ARG A 147 -12.87 -13.90 4.40
CA ARG A 147 -12.65 -14.40 5.77
C ARG A 147 -11.17 -14.59 6.11
N ASP A 148 -10.34 -14.78 5.11
CA ASP A 148 -8.90 -15.01 5.24
C ASP A 148 -8.07 -13.98 4.46
N GLU A 149 -6.79 -13.89 4.83
CA GLU A 149 -5.84 -12.96 4.23
C GLU A 149 -5.65 -13.22 2.73
N ALA A 150 -5.47 -14.49 2.34
CA ALA A 150 -5.15 -14.86 0.96
C ALA A 150 -6.27 -14.47 0.00
N SER A 151 -7.52 -14.83 0.33
CA SER A 151 -8.70 -14.45 -0.44
C SER A 151 -8.86 -12.94 -0.58
N ARG A 152 -8.65 -12.20 0.51
CA ARG A 152 -8.70 -10.72 0.48
C ARG A 152 -7.62 -10.14 -0.42
N MET A 153 -6.38 -10.63 -0.34
CA MET A 153 -5.27 -10.13 -1.15
C MET A 153 -5.46 -10.42 -2.65
N VAL A 154 -6.10 -11.51 -3.02
CA VAL A 154 -6.48 -11.80 -4.42
C VAL A 154 -7.40 -10.72 -4.97
N GLN A 155 -8.46 -10.37 -4.25
CA GLN A 155 -9.42 -9.35 -4.68
C GLN A 155 -8.78 -7.95 -4.69
N LEU A 156 -7.98 -7.61 -3.68
CA LEU A 156 -7.24 -6.35 -3.63
C LEU A 156 -6.32 -6.18 -4.84
N ARG A 157 -5.52 -7.20 -5.19
CA ARG A 157 -4.65 -7.15 -6.37
C ARG A 157 -5.44 -6.95 -7.66
N SER A 158 -6.57 -7.62 -7.80
CA SER A 158 -7.47 -7.44 -8.94
C SER A 158 -7.99 -6.00 -9.04
N LEU A 159 -8.47 -5.43 -7.92
CA LEU A 159 -8.95 -4.04 -7.86
C LEU A 159 -7.83 -3.03 -8.16
N ILE A 160 -6.62 -3.21 -7.60
CA ILE A 160 -5.45 -2.35 -7.88
C ILE A 160 -5.09 -2.37 -9.37
N THR A 161 -5.13 -3.54 -10.01
CA THR A 161 -4.88 -3.66 -11.45
C THR A 161 -5.91 -2.88 -12.26
N LEU A 162 -7.17 -2.91 -11.84
CA LEU A 162 -8.24 -2.15 -12.49
C LEU A 162 -8.12 -0.64 -12.21
N LEU A 163 -7.74 -0.22 -10.99
CA LEU A 163 -7.47 1.18 -10.66
C LEU A 163 -6.34 1.75 -11.51
N ARG A 164 -5.25 0.97 -11.68
CA ARG A 164 -4.15 1.32 -12.59
C ARG A 164 -4.65 1.61 -14.01
N SER A 165 -5.43 0.70 -14.59
CA SER A 165 -5.95 0.88 -15.95
C SER A 165 -6.95 2.02 -16.09
N SER A 166 -7.56 2.45 -14.97
CA SER A 166 -8.46 3.61 -14.89
C SER A 166 -7.75 4.90 -14.51
N LYS A 167 -6.43 4.87 -14.22
CA LYS A 167 -5.61 5.99 -13.74
C LYS A 167 -6.21 6.67 -12.48
N LEU A 168 -6.77 5.86 -11.58
CA LEU A 168 -7.38 6.34 -10.35
C LEU A 168 -6.44 6.09 -9.17
N ALA A 169 -5.98 7.18 -8.56
CA ALA A 169 -5.07 7.18 -7.42
C ALA A 169 -5.81 7.17 -6.08
N PHE A 170 -5.11 6.76 -5.01
CA PHE A 170 -5.59 6.81 -3.63
C PHE A 170 -4.45 6.92 -2.62
N HIS A 171 -4.76 7.17 -1.34
CA HIS A 171 -3.77 7.38 -0.28
C HIS A 171 -3.21 6.06 0.26
N TYR A 172 -1.97 5.73 -0.08
CA TYR A 172 -1.32 4.48 0.31
C TYR A 172 -1.00 4.37 1.82
N GLY A 173 -0.71 5.46 2.51
CA GLY A 173 -0.50 5.44 3.96
C GLY A 173 -1.78 5.06 4.73
N TYR A 174 -2.93 5.62 4.36
CA TYR A 174 -4.22 5.20 4.93
C TYR A 174 -4.53 3.74 4.56
N PHE A 175 -4.28 3.34 3.33
CA PHE A 175 -4.46 1.97 2.89
C PHE A 175 -3.62 0.98 3.70
N ALA A 176 -2.35 1.29 3.96
CA ALA A 176 -1.48 0.46 4.82
C ALA A 176 -2.00 0.38 6.26
N SER A 177 -2.45 1.51 6.82
CA SER A 177 -3.04 1.54 8.16
C SER A 177 -4.30 0.68 8.26
N ASP A 178 -5.14 0.71 7.25
CA ASP A 178 -6.34 -0.12 7.15
C ASP A 178 -5.98 -1.61 7.02
N LEU A 179 -5.00 -1.94 6.16
CA LEU A 179 -4.49 -3.30 6.04
C LEU A 179 -3.95 -3.83 7.37
N ARG A 180 -3.21 -3.03 8.15
CA ARG A 180 -2.72 -3.42 9.47
C ARG A 180 -3.86 -3.91 10.36
N VAL A 181 -4.98 -3.18 10.39
CA VAL A 181 -6.16 -3.56 11.18
C VAL A 181 -6.81 -4.83 10.63
N LEU A 182 -6.92 -4.98 9.32
CA LEU A 182 -7.54 -6.14 8.68
C LEU A 182 -6.68 -7.41 8.79
N LEU A 183 -5.35 -7.28 8.86
CA LEU A 183 -4.39 -8.38 8.94
C LEU A 183 -4.02 -8.77 10.39
N GLN A 184 -4.58 -8.06 11.37
CA GLN A 184 -4.35 -8.40 12.78
C GLN A 184 -5.00 -9.74 13.11
N THR A 185 -4.21 -10.68 13.64
CA THR A 185 -4.66 -12.04 13.97
C THR A 185 -5.37 -12.16 15.31
N SER A 186 -5.36 -11.10 16.13
CA SER A 186 -6.02 -11.08 17.43
C SER A 186 -7.53 -11.29 17.30
N THR A 187 -8.09 -12.05 18.25
CA THR A 187 -9.49 -12.46 18.28
C THR A 187 -10.32 -11.71 19.33
N THR A 188 -9.78 -10.62 19.89
CA THR A 188 -10.54 -9.84 20.86
C THR A 188 -11.75 -9.15 20.22
N GLN A 189 -12.80 -8.92 21.00
CA GLN A 189 -13.99 -8.20 20.52
C GLN A 189 -13.64 -6.77 20.03
N GLY A 190 -12.66 -6.12 20.67
CA GLY A 190 -12.17 -4.81 20.26
C GLY A 190 -11.51 -4.84 18.87
N ASP A 191 -10.79 -5.91 18.52
CA ASP A 191 -10.18 -6.07 17.20
C ASP A 191 -11.22 -6.38 16.13
N ALA A 192 -12.24 -7.17 16.45
CA ALA A 192 -13.37 -7.41 15.57
C ALA A 192 -14.11 -6.11 15.24
N SER A 193 -14.37 -5.26 16.24
CA SER A 193 -15.00 -3.94 16.04
C SER A 193 -14.13 -3.02 15.19
N ARG A 194 -12.81 -3.00 15.38
CA ARG A 194 -11.90 -2.21 14.56
C ARG A 194 -11.91 -2.67 13.10
N ARG A 195 -11.83 -3.98 12.85
CA ARG A 195 -11.95 -4.55 11.49
C ARG A 195 -13.28 -4.17 10.84
N GLN A 196 -14.38 -4.33 11.55
CA GLN A 196 -15.70 -3.91 11.07
C GLN A 196 -15.74 -2.42 10.75
N GLY A 197 -15.13 -1.58 11.57
CA GLY A 197 -15.01 -0.13 11.34
C GLY A 197 -14.30 0.21 10.03
N VAL A 198 -13.21 -0.48 9.70
CA VAL A 198 -12.49 -0.31 8.42
C VAL A 198 -13.40 -0.71 7.24
N LEU A 199 -14.04 -1.87 7.31
CA LEU A 199 -14.91 -2.37 6.23
C LEU A 199 -16.11 -1.46 5.98
N LEU A 200 -16.74 -0.95 7.05
CA LEU A 200 -17.84 0.01 6.94
C LEU A 200 -17.38 1.35 6.33
N ARG A 201 -16.21 1.84 6.73
CA ARG A 201 -15.64 3.06 6.14
C ARG A 201 -15.37 2.86 4.65
N TRP A 202 -14.73 1.77 4.25
CA TRP A 202 -14.50 1.48 2.84
C TRP A 202 -15.80 1.39 2.03
N GLY A 203 -16.87 0.81 2.60
CA GLY A 203 -18.19 0.77 1.97
C GLY A 203 -18.80 2.14 1.78
N ARG A 204 -18.72 3.03 2.80
CA ARG A 204 -19.20 4.43 2.72
C ARG A 204 -18.40 5.22 1.69
N ASP A 205 -17.07 5.08 1.70
CA ASP A 205 -16.18 5.74 0.75
C ASP A 205 -16.47 5.27 -0.69
N PHE A 206 -16.74 3.98 -0.89
CA PHE A 206 -17.16 3.44 -2.18
C PHE A 206 -18.45 4.13 -2.66
N ALA A 207 -19.46 4.22 -1.82
CA ALA A 207 -20.71 4.89 -2.16
C ALA A 207 -20.49 6.37 -2.51
N ALA A 208 -19.63 7.07 -1.75
CA ALA A 208 -19.26 8.46 -2.02
C ALA A 208 -18.55 8.61 -3.36
N GLY A 209 -17.56 7.74 -3.66
CA GLY A 209 -16.85 7.75 -4.94
C GLY A 209 -17.77 7.43 -6.13
N ALA A 210 -18.69 6.49 -5.97
CA ALA A 210 -19.67 6.12 -6.99
C ALA A 210 -20.64 7.27 -7.31
N SER A 211 -21.01 8.05 -6.29
CA SER A 211 -21.95 9.19 -6.43
C SER A 211 -21.28 10.49 -6.86
N PHE A 212 -19.94 10.53 -6.89
CA PHE A 212 -19.19 11.75 -7.21
C PHE A 212 -19.48 12.22 -8.64
N ARG A 213 -19.92 13.47 -8.78
CA ARG A 213 -20.09 14.17 -10.05
C ARG A 213 -19.05 15.28 -10.14
N PRO A 214 -18.09 15.24 -11.09
CA PRO A 214 -17.20 16.37 -11.28
C PRO A 214 -18.02 17.60 -11.66
N LYS A 215 -17.67 18.74 -11.06
CA LYS A 215 -18.26 20.02 -11.50
C LYS A 215 -17.87 20.19 -12.98
N LYS A 216 -18.85 20.44 -13.84
CA LYS A 216 -18.58 20.86 -15.21
C LYS A 216 -17.88 22.23 -15.14
N SER A 217 -16.64 22.28 -15.61
CA SER A 217 -15.90 23.53 -15.81
C SER A 217 -16.52 24.29 -16.97
#